data_ecb37156089c7866d951ecc0fc67306c
#
_entry.id   ecb37156089c7866d951ecc0fc67306c
#
_cell.length_a   1.000
_cell.length_b   1.000
_cell.length_c   1.000
_cell.angle_alpha   90.00
_cell.angle_beta   90.00
_cell.angle_gamma   90.00
#
_symmetry.space_group_name_H-M   'P 1'
#
loop_
_entity.id
_entity.type
_entity.pdbx_description
1 polymer ?
#
loop_
_entity_poly.entity_id
_entity_poly.type
_entity_poly.pdbx_seq_one_letter_code
_entity_poly.pdbx_strand_id
1 'polypeptide(L)'
;MSDDGRMLRLSRALGVPRSTLWALRTEVEACWVRLRGYLNPAAWLELRRLRTRRDLLLNVATGPYVLDGFVNLELRAYHPDVIRWDCRRNLPVADGSCRGIRIEHFLEHLDPRDEVPQLLRDCYRALAPGGVLRIVVPDVARFMAAYVARDKAAFDALAVVDPFPQDLPTWIDIVNHSFHQWHEHRWGYDVENLTCFLNGAGFSDVTVSDYGTSRVAPLGCDRDEHAPYSLYVEAVKRMHTP
;
A
#
# COMPACT_ATOMS: atom_id res chain seq x y z
N MET A 1 -6.71 15.05 22.12
CA MET A 1 -7.67 15.43 21.07
C MET A 1 -7.16 14.83 19.80
N SER A 2 -7.87 13.85 19.23
CA SER A 2 -7.44 13.14 18.03
C SER A 2 -7.27 14.10 16.84
N ASP A 3 -6.37 13.78 15.92
CA ASP A 3 -6.15 14.55 14.68
C ASP A 3 -7.46 14.70 13.89
N ASP A 4 -8.28 13.68 13.91
CA ASP A 4 -9.59 13.62 13.28
C ASP A 4 -10.57 14.67 13.83
N GLY A 5 -10.61 14.87 15.14
CA GLY A 5 -11.43 15.91 15.76
C GLY A 5 -10.97 17.34 15.44
N ARG A 6 -9.69 17.55 15.16
CA ARG A 6 -9.17 18.85 14.68
C ARG A 6 -9.59 19.11 13.25
N MET A 7 -9.46 18.10 12.38
CA MET A 7 -9.84 18.21 10.97
C MET A 7 -11.33 18.44 10.80
N LEU A 8 -12.17 17.78 11.60
CA LEU A 8 -13.62 18.02 11.57
C LEU A 8 -14.00 19.46 11.94
N ARG A 9 -13.35 20.04 12.96
CA ARG A 9 -13.58 21.45 13.33
C ARG A 9 -13.12 22.41 12.24
N LEU A 10 -11.94 22.16 11.67
CA LEU A 10 -11.40 22.99 10.59
C LEU A 10 -12.30 22.92 9.35
N SER A 11 -12.78 21.73 8.99
CA SER A 11 -13.73 21.51 7.90
C SER A 11 -15.00 22.36 8.08
N ARG A 12 -15.59 22.32 9.28
CA ARG A 12 -16.79 23.11 9.60
C ARG A 12 -16.53 24.62 9.57
N ALA A 13 -15.39 25.05 10.10
CA ALA A 13 -15.03 26.48 10.16
C ALA A 13 -14.75 27.07 8.76
N LEU A 14 -14.15 26.29 7.85
CA LEU A 14 -13.77 26.74 6.52
C LEU A 14 -14.83 26.42 5.45
N GLY A 15 -15.85 25.61 5.76
CA GLY A 15 -16.80 25.12 4.75
C GLY A 15 -16.17 24.21 3.69
N VAL A 16 -15.04 23.57 3.99
CA VAL A 16 -14.28 22.70 3.07
C VAL A 16 -14.47 21.24 3.48
N PRO A 17 -14.71 20.29 2.54
CA PRO A 17 -14.85 18.88 2.86
C PRO A 17 -13.63 18.34 3.61
N ARG A 18 -13.85 17.44 4.58
CA ARG A 18 -12.78 16.79 5.35
C ARG A 18 -11.75 16.09 4.46
N SER A 19 -12.24 15.36 3.45
CA SER A 19 -11.40 14.67 2.45
C SER A 19 -10.44 15.61 1.74
N THR A 20 -10.90 16.81 1.37
CA THR A 20 -10.05 17.84 0.74
C THR A 20 -8.96 18.34 1.69
N LEU A 21 -9.29 18.57 2.96
CA LEU A 21 -8.31 19.01 3.96
C LEU A 21 -7.27 17.91 4.22
N TRP A 22 -7.69 16.65 4.29
CA TRP A 22 -6.76 15.52 4.43
C TRP A 22 -5.84 15.37 3.22
N ALA A 23 -6.39 15.47 2.00
CA ALA A 23 -5.60 15.44 0.77
C ALA A 23 -4.57 16.57 0.74
N LEU A 24 -4.99 17.81 1.05
CA LEU A 24 -4.08 18.96 1.10
C LEU A 24 -2.97 18.77 2.15
N ARG A 25 -3.31 18.29 3.34
CA ARG A 25 -2.32 17.99 4.39
C ARG A 25 -1.30 16.96 3.90
N THR A 26 -1.77 15.89 3.28
CA THR A 26 -0.89 14.83 2.74
C THR A 26 0.05 15.37 1.68
N GLU A 27 -0.42 16.24 0.78
CA GLU A 27 0.45 16.86 -0.24
C GLU A 27 1.47 17.83 0.36
N VAL A 28 1.10 18.60 1.37
CA VAL A 28 2.04 19.47 2.09
C VAL A 28 3.12 18.64 2.82
N GLU A 29 2.72 17.57 3.49
CA GLU A 29 3.66 16.64 4.14
C GLU A 29 4.60 15.98 3.11
N ALA A 30 4.06 15.53 1.98
CA ALA A 30 4.83 14.94 0.89
C ALA A 30 5.83 15.92 0.29
N CYS A 31 5.42 17.17 0.05
CA CYS A 31 6.29 18.24 -0.40
C CYS A 31 7.44 18.47 0.58
N TRP A 32 7.14 18.54 1.87
CA TRP A 32 8.14 18.69 2.92
C TRP A 32 9.12 17.51 2.97
N VAL A 33 8.63 16.27 2.88
CA VAL A 33 9.49 15.08 2.88
C VAL A 33 10.42 15.06 1.67
N ARG A 34 9.94 15.45 0.49
CA ARG A 34 10.76 15.59 -0.72
C ARG A 34 11.85 16.65 -0.56
N LEU A 35 11.49 17.82 -0.01
CA LEU A 35 12.46 18.90 0.24
C LEU A 35 13.49 18.54 1.31
N ARG A 36 13.09 17.82 2.35
CA ARG A 36 13.99 17.37 3.41
C ARG A 36 15.18 16.59 2.88
N GLY A 37 14.99 15.73 1.86
CA GLY A 37 16.07 14.97 1.24
C GLY A 37 17.17 15.85 0.62
N TYR A 38 16.85 17.09 0.26
CA TYR A 38 17.81 18.06 -0.26
C TYR A 38 18.35 19.02 0.81
N LEU A 39 17.53 19.39 1.79
CA LEU A 39 17.85 20.42 2.77
C LEU A 39 18.49 19.87 4.06
N ASN A 40 18.33 18.59 4.35
CA ASN A 40 18.86 17.96 5.56
C ASN A 40 20.02 17.01 5.20
N PRO A 41 21.29 17.37 5.57
CA PRO A 41 22.45 16.55 5.26
C PRO A 41 22.39 15.12 5.81
N ALA A 42 21.78 14.93 7.01
CA ALA A 42 21.63 13.60 7.60
C ALA A 42 20.68 12.73 6.78
N ALA A 43 19.53 13.27 6.37
CA ALA A 43 18.58 12.57 5.50
C ALA A 43 19.20 12.26 4.12
N TRP A 44 19.95 13.22 3.55
CA TRP A 44 20.66 13.00 2.30
C TRP A 44 21.71 11.87 2.42
N LEU A 45 22.47 11.84 3.51
CA LEU A 45 23.47 10.79 3.76
C LEU A 45 22.81 9.42 3.97
N GLU A 46 21.70 9.36 4.69
CA GLU A 46 20.88 8.16 4.88
C GLU A 46 20.43 7.57 3.54
N LEU A 47 19.82 8.39 2.68
CA LEU A 47 19.36 7.99 1.34
C LEU A 47 20.52 7.57 0.44
N ARG A 48 21.68 8.26 0.53
CA ARG A 48 22.87 7.89 -0.23
C ARG A 48 23.41 6.53 0.22
N ARG A 49 23.46 6.25 1.52
CA ARG A 49 23.85 4.94 2.08
C ARG A 49 22.87 3.84 1.65
N LEU A 50 21.57 4.12 1.66
CA LEU A 50 20.57 3.17 1.23
C LEU A 50 20.79 2.73 -0.22
N ARG A 51 21.15 3.64 -1.12
CA ARG A 51 21.44 3.34 -2.53
C ARG A 51 22.66 2.45 -2.77
N THR A 52 23.56 2.31 -1.79
CA THR A 52 24.72 1.41 -1.90
C THR A 52 24.43 0.00 -1.39
N ARG A 53 23.33 -0.18 -0.65
CA ARG A 53 22.95 -1.49 -0.11
C ARG A 53 22.39 -2.41 -1.19
N ARG A 54 22.51 -3.72 -0.96
CA ARG A 54 21.99 -4.78 -1.84
C ARG A 54 21.28 -5.81 -0.98
N ASP A 55 20.57 -6.71 -1.64
CA ASP A 55 19.80 -7.80 -1.02
C ASP A 55 18.76 -7.28 -0.01
N LEU A 56 18.10 -6.16 -0.36
CA LEU A 56 17.18 -5.47 0.51
C LEU A 56 15.81 -6.16 0.53
N LEU A 57 15.17 -6.10 1.69
CA LEU A 57 13.71 -6.24 1.84
C LEU A 57 13.12 -4.85 2.07
N LEU A 58 12.14 -4.45 1.28
CA LEU A 58 11.43 -3.19 1.45
C LEU A 58 10.01 -3.44 1.98
N ASN A 59 9.61 -2.63 2.96
CA ASN A 59 8.23 -2.48 3.41
C ASN A 59 7.77 -1.07 3.00
N VAL A 60 6.94 -1.00 1.97
CA VAL A 60 6.54 0.26 1.31
C VAL A 60 5.24 0.75 1.90
N ALA A 61 5.21 2.02 2.30
CA ALA A 61 4.09 2.66 2.98
C ALA A 61 3.67 1.87 4.23
N THR A 62 4.65 1.67 5.11
CA THR A 62 4.53 0.77 6.26
C THR A 62 3.46 1.18 7.28
N GLY A 63 3.00 2.45 7.26
CA GLY A 63 2.16 2.98 8.31
C GLY A 63 2.83 2.81 9.68
N PRO A 64 2.09 2.41 10.73
CA PRO A 64 2.65 2.14 12.05
C PRO A 64 3.35 0.77 12.18
N TYR A 65 3.30 -0.09 11.15
CA TYR A 65 3.77 -1.48 11.20
C TYR A 65 5.21 -1.61 10.68
N VAL A 66 6.16 -1.38 11.56
CA VAL A 66 7.59 -1.51 11.29
C VAL A 66 7.99 -2.99 11.33
N LEU A 67 8.69 -3.45 10.32
CA LEU A 67 9.16 -4.83 10.20
C LEU A 67 10.68 -4.90 10.41
N ASP A 68 11.11 -5.77 11.31
CA ASP A 68 12.52 -6.04 11.56
C ASP A 68 13.19 -6.68 10.33
N GLY A 69 14.39 -6.22 10.00
CA GLY A 69 15.12 -6.69 8.82
C GLY A 69 14.69 -6.06 7.50
N PHE A 70 13.65 -5.22 7.51
CA PHE A 70 13.21 -4.46 6.34
C PHE A 70 13.73 -3.03 6.35
N VAL A 71 13.80 -2.43 5.18
CA VAL A 71 13.83 -0.99 5.01
C VAL A 71 12.37 -0.51 4.99
N ASN A 72 11.96 0.13 6.07
CA ASN A 72 10.61 0.63 6.24
C ASN A 72 10.49 2.04 5.67
N LEU A 73 9.64 2.23 4.67
CA LEU A 73 9.42 3.51 3.99
C LEU A 73 8.01 4.02 4.31
N GLU A 74 7.90 5.26 4.79
CA GLU A 74 6.62 5.88 5.10
C GLU A 74 6.71 7.41 4.99
N LEU A 75 5.61 8.04 4.59
CA LEU A 75 5.51 9.49 4.52
C LEU A 75 5.62 10.13 5.91
N ARG A 76 4.99 9.49 6.91
CA ARG A 76 4.95 9.94 8.30
C ARG A 76 5.92 9.16 9.16
N ALA A 77 6.60 9.82 10.09
CA ALA A 77 7.51 9.16 11.00
C ALA A 77 6.76 8.65 12.23
N TYR A 78 6.33 7.42 12.19
CA TYR A 78 5.70 6.73 13.33
C TYR A 78 6.72 6.06 14.24
N HIS A 79 7.93 5.76 13.74
CA HIS A 79 8.98 5.06 14.44
C HIS A 79 10.36 5.55 13.98
N PRO A 80 11.41 5.51 14.83
CA PRO A 80 12.78 5.93 14.45
C PRO A 80 13.37 5.10 13.28
N ASP A 81 12.99 3.83 13.14
CA ASP A 81 13.48 2.95 12.07
C ASP A 81 12.73 3.11 10.74
N VAL A 82 11.89 4.13 10.64
CA VAL A 82 11.17 4.49 9.41
C VAL A 82 11.93 5.57 8.66
N ILE A 83 12.31 5.28 7.43
CA ILE A 83 12.82 6.28 6.51
C ILE A 83 11.65 7.06 5.92
N ARG A 84 11.60 8.37 6.19
CA ARG A 84 10.55 9.23 5.66
C ARG A 84 10.69 9.38 4.15
N TRP A 85 9.70 8.85 3.42
CA TRP A 85 9.69 8.84 1.97
C TRP A 85 8.26 8.92 1.40
N ASP A 86 8.08 9.67 0.32
CA ASP A 86 6.83 9.64 -0.44
C ASP A 86 6.86 8.46 -1.42
N CYS A 87 6.24 7.35 -1.00
CA CYS A 87 6.23 6.09 -1.75
C CYS A 87 5.46 6.16 -3.09
N ARG A 88 4.72 7.23 -3.36
CA ARG A 88 4.10 7.49 -4.67
C ARG A 88 5.13 7.88 -5.73
N ARG A 89 6.35 8.17 -5.31
CA ARG A 89 7.48 8.53 -6.17
C ARG A 89 8.43 7.34 -6.30
N ASN A 90 9.57 7.59 -6.96
CA ASN A 90 10.61 6.57 -7.11
C ASN A 90 11.12 6.10 -5.75
N LEU A 91 11.25 4.79 -5.58
CA LEU A 91 11.82 4.21 -4.37
C LEU A 91 13.30 4.61 -4.22
N PRO A 92 13.78 4.95 -3.00
CA PRO A 92 15.11 5.53 -2.78
C PRO A 92 16.23 4.49 -2.78
N VAL A 93 16.11 3.44 -3.56
CA VAL A 93 17.05 2.33 -3.69
C VAL A 93 17.60 2.21 -5.10
N ALA A 94 18.74 1.55 -5.26
CA ALA A 94 19.33 1.32 -6.57
C ALA A 94 18.56 0.25 -7.37
N ASP A 95 18.78 0.25 -8.67
CA ASP A 95 18.25 -0.76 -9.58
C ASP A 95 18.77 -2.15 -9.17
N GLY A 96 17.88 -3.14 -9.16
CA GLY A 96 18.22 -4.51 -8.85
C GLY A 96 18.76 -4.74 -7.44
N SER A 97 18.48 -3.86 -6.49
CA SER A 97 19.02 -3.93 -5.13
C SER A 97 18.15 -4.70 -4.14
N CYS A 98 16.91 -5.01 -4.50
CA CYS A 98 15.94 -5.64 -3.60
C CYS A 98 15.72 -7.10 -3.99
N ARG A 99 15.77 -8.01 -3.03
CA ARG A 99 15.31 -9.40 -3.21
C ARG A 99 13.81 -9.55 -2.97
N GLY A 100 13.20 -8.61 -2.23
CA GLY A 100 11.78 -8.60 -1.97
C GLY A 100 11.25 -7.21 -1.65
N ILE A 101 10.03 -6.94 -2.09
CA ILE A 101 9.29 -5.72 -1.81
C ILE A 101 7.89 -6.12 -1.35
N ARG A 102 7.42 -5.51 -0.28
CA ARG A 102 6.07 -5.70 0.25
C ARG A 102 5.31 -4.39 0.23
N ILE A 103 4.05 -4.46 -0.22
CA ILE A 103 3.09 -3.35 -0.20
C ILE A 103 1.79 -3.92 0.37
N GLU A 104 1.34 -3.41 1.52
CA GLU A 104 0.10 -3.85 2.14
C GLU A 104 -0.82 -2.68 2.42
N HIS A 105 -2.06 -2.76 1.89
CA HIS A 105 -3.11 -1.76 2.06
C HIS A 105 -2.62 -0.33 1.75
N PHE A 106 -2.05 -0.18 0.56
CA PHE A 106 -1.57 1.12 0.07
C PHE A 106 -1.99 1.41 -1.37
N LEU A 107 -2.02 0.40 -2.27
CA LEU A 107 -2.35 0.62 -3.68
C LEU A 107 -3.74 1.23 -3.87
N GLU A 108 -4.70 0.84 -3.06
CA GLU A 108 -6.09 1.32 -3.11
C GLU A 108 -6.22 2.81 -2.83
N HIS A 109 -5.23 3.42 -2.17
CA HIS A 109 -5.18 4.86 -1.90
C HIS A 109 -4.55 5.68 -3.03
N LEU A 110 -3.97 5.02 -4.04
CA LEU A 110 -3.25 5.65 -5.13
C LEU A 110 -4.13 5.91 -6.36
N ASP A 111 -3.75 6.91 -7.16
CA ASP A 111 -4.39 7.12 -8.46
C ASP A 111 -4.04 5.96 -9.41
N PRO A 112 -5.07 5.25 -9.95
CA PRO A 112 -4.82 4.07 -10.78
C PRO A 112 -4.24 4.39 -12.16
N ARG A 113 -4.32 5.64 -12.63
CA ARG A 113 -3.82 6.02 -13.96
C ARG A 113 -2.35 6.42 -13.93
N ASP A 114 -1.92 7.09 -12.87
CA ASP A 114 -0.60 7.70 -12.77
C ASP A 114 0.26 7.07 -11.67
N GLU A 115 -0.21 7.06 -10.42
CA GLU A 115 0.61 6.70 -9.26
C GLU A 115 0.85 5.18 -9.19
N VAL A 116 -0.19 4.36 -9.41
CA VAL A 116 -0.06 2.88 -9.37
C VAL A 116 0.90 2.37 -10.44
N PRO A 117 0.75 2.72 -11.75
CA PRO A 117 1.69 2.28 -12.76
C PRO A 117 3.12 2.76 -12.51
N GLN A 118 3.30 3.97 -11.97
CA GLN A 118 4.61 4.49 -11.64
C GLN A 118 5.26 3.69 -10.52
N LEU A 119 4.56 3.46 -9.42
CA LEU A 119 5.07 2.68 -8.29
C LEU A 119 5.43 1.25 -8.69
N LEU A 120 4.56 0.57 -9.45
CA LEU A 120 4.81 -0.80 -9.87
C LEU A 120 6.02 -0.93 -10.82
N ARG A 121 6.18 0.01 -11.77
CA ARG A 121 7.40 0.07 -12.60
C ARG A 121 8.66 0.32 -11.76
N ASP A 122 8.56 1.14 -10.73
CA ASP A 122 9.70 1.41 -9.86
C ASP A 122 10.01 0.22 -8.94
N CYS A 123 9.01 -0.52 -8.47
CA CYS A 123 9.22 -1.81 -7.81
C CYS A 123 9.94 -2.80 -8.74
N TYR A 124 9.51 -2.87 -10.02
CA TYR A 124 10.18 -3.72 -11.01
C TYR A 124 11.65 -3.30 -11.22
N ARG A 125 11.95 -2.00 -11.32
CA ARG A 125 13.31 -1.47 -11.41
C ARG A 125 14.15 -1.88 -10.19
N ALA A 126 13.61 -1.70 -8.98
CA ALA A 126 14.30 -1.90 -7.72
C ALA A 126 14.58 -3.38 -7.42
N LEU A 127 13.73 -4.29 -7.87
CA LEU A 127 13.92 -5.73 -7.68
C LEU A 127 15.12 -6.26 -8.45
N ALA A 128 15.88 -7.15 -7.83
CA ALA A 128 16.87 -7.98 -8.50
C ALA A 128 16.16 -9.00 -9.43
N PRO A 129 16.84 -9.53 -10.47
CA PRO A 129 16.30 -10.67 -11.21
C PRO A 129 15.94 -11.83 -10.28
N GLY A 130 14.72 -12.36 -10.40
CA GLY A 130 14.17 -13.37 -9.48
C GLY A 130 13.60 -12.79 -8.17
N GLY A 131 13.71 -11.49 -7.93
CA GLY A 131 13.12 -10.83 -6.78
C GLY A 131 11.59 -10.79 -6.84
N VAL A 132 10.95 -10.75 -5.68
CA VAL A 132 9.50 -10.89 -5.50
C VAL A 132 8.89 -9.59 -5.02
N LEU A 133 7.82 -9.16 -5.67
CA LEU A 133 6.88 -8.15 -5.19
C LEU A 133 5.67 -8.86 -4.57
N ARG A 134 5.41 -8.62 -3.28
CA ARG A 134 4.17 -9.04 -2.60
C ARG A 134 3.26 -7.85 -2.43
N ILE A 135 2.02 -7.99 -2.89
CA ILE A 135 0.96 -7.00 -2.76
C ILE A 135 -0.20 -7.60 -1.97
N VAL A 136 -0.67 -6.86 -0.99
CA VAL A 136 -1.87 -7.16 -0.21
C VAL A 136 -2.82 -5.97 -0.33
N VAL A 137 -4.03 -6.21 -0.81
CA VAL A 137 -5.08 -5.19 -1.02
C VAL A 137 -6.45 -5.75 -0.62
N PRO A 138 -7.45 -4.91 -0.31
CA PRO A 138 -8.83 -5.37 -0.16
C PRO A 138 -9.31 -6.08 -1.44
N ASP A 139 -9.87 -7.28 -1.29
CA ASP A 139 -10.44 -8.07 -2.39
C ASP A 139 -11.90 -7.67 -2.62
N VAL A 140 -12.14 -6.70 -3.49
CA VAL A 140 -13.50 -6.22 -3.75
C VAL A 140 -14.41 -7.29 -4.37
N ALA A 141 -13.82 -8.30 -5.05
CA ALA A 141 -14.59 -9.39 -5.64
C ALA A 141 -15.28 -10.24 -4.57
N ARG A 142 -14.66 -10.44 -3.39
CA ARG A 142 -15.29 -11.15 -2.26
C ARG A 142 -16.52 -10.42 -1.76
N PHE A 143 -16.49 -9.10 -1.62
CA PHE A 143 -17.62 -8.29 -1.19
C PHE A 143 -18.77 -8.34 -2.21
N MET A 144 -18.45 -8.23 -3.50
CA MET A 144 -19.44 -8.34 -4.57
C MET A 144 -20.07 -9.73 -4.63
N ALA A 145 -19.25 -10.80 -4.51
CA ALA A 145 -19.76 -12.17 -4.53
C ALA A 145 -20.72 -12.44 -3.36
N ALA A 146 -20.34 -12.07 -2.13
CA ALA A 146 -21.20 -12.20 -0.96
C ALA A 146 -22.51 -11.40 -1.10
N TYR A 147 -22.44 -10.19 -1.66
CA TYR A 147 -23.62 -9.37 -1.93
C TYR A 147 -24.56 -10.02 -2.95
N VAL A 148 -24.05 -10.50 -4.08
CA VAL A 148 -24.84 -11.13 -5.14
C VAL A 148 -25.48 -12.44 -4.67
N ALA A 149 -24.70 -13.28 -3.96
CA ALA A 149 -25.17 -14.53 -3.40
C ALA A 149 -26.16 -14.35 -2.23
N ARG A 150 -26.29 -13.15 -1.67
CA ARG A 150 -27.02 -12.91 -0.41
C ARG A 150 -26.52 -13.80 0.72
N ASP A 151 -25.24 -14.11 0.74
CA ASP A 151 -24.59 -14.92 1.77
C ASP A 151 -24.25 -14.06 2.97
N LYS A 152 -25.11 -14.11 3.98
CA LYS A 152 -24.92 -13.33 5.20
C LYS A 152 -23.67 -13.76 5.96
N ALA A 153 -23.36 -15.04 5.99
CA ALA A 153 -22.22 -15.56 6.76
C ALA A 153 -20.89 -15.09 6.14
N ALA A 154 -20.76 -15.19 4.79
CA ALA A 154 -19.62 -14.64 4.07
C ALA A 154 -19.49 -13.12 4.26
N PHE A 155 -20.61 -12.41 4.22
CA PHE A 155 -20.63 -10.97 4.39
C PHE A 155 -20.22 -10.54 5.80
N ASP A 156 -20.77 -11.21 6.83
CA ASP A 156 -20.41 -10.94 8.23
C ASP A 156 -18.92 -11.23 8.49
N ALA A 157 -18.38 -12.28 7.87
CA ALA A 157 -16.96 -12.60 7.98
C ALA A 157 -16.05 -11.51 7.38
N LEU A 158 -16.48 -10.86 6.29
CA LEU A 158 -15.75 -9.74 5.69
C LEU A 158 -15.91 -8.44 6.48
N ALA A 159 -17.04 -8.25 7.15
CA ALA A 159 -17.38 -7.02 7.87
C ALA A 159 -16.91 -6.99 9.33
N VAL A 160 -16.47 -8.12 9.88
CA VAL A 160 -16.04 -8.24 11.30
C VAL A 160 -14.75 -7.47 11.60
N VAL A 161 -14.01 -7.09 10.56
CA VAL A 161 -12.70 -6.46 10.73
C VAL A 161 -12.82 -4.95 10.74
N ASP A 162 -12.31 -4.31 11.79
CA ASP A 162 -12.03 -2.88 11.81
C ASP A 162 -11.08 -2.56 10.61
N PRO A 163 -11.38 -1.65 9.70
CA PRO A 163 -12.16 -0.42 9.94
C PRO A 163 -13.61 -0.42 9.42
N PHE A 164 -14.28 -1.54 9.29
CA PHE A 164 -15.67 -1.53 8.82
C PHE A 164 -16.60 -0.90 9.87
N PRO A 165 -17.18 0.27 9.59
CA PRO A 165 -18.07 0.91 10.55
C PRO A 165 -19.30 0.05 10.79
N GLN A 166 -19.62 -0.21 12.05
CA GLN A 166 -20.81 -0.96 12.42
C GLN A 166 -22.14 -0.24 12.14
N ASP A 167 -22.06 1.00 11.71
CA ASP A 167 -23.17 1.88 11.35
C ASP A 167 -23.55 1.84 9.85
N LEU A 168 -22.97 0.92 9.06
CA LEU A 168 -23.40 0.69 7.68
C LEU A 168 -24.66 -0.17 7.66
N PRO A 169 -25.86 0.42 7.40
CA PRO A 169 -27.12 -0.25 7.65
C PRO A 169 -27.51 -1.29 6.59
N THR A 170 -26.85 -1.27 5.44
CA THR A 170 -27.17 -2.16 4.32
C THR A 170 -25.94 -2.82 3.72
N TRP A 171 -26.13 -3.96 3.09
CA TRP A 171 -25.02 -4.67 2.44
C TRP A 171 -24.34 -3.87 1.34
N ILE A 172 -25.08 -3.05 0.62
CA ILE A 172 -24.51 -2.19 -0.42
C ILE A 172 -23.65 -1.09 0.20
N ASP A 173 -23.92 -0.64 1.41
CA ASP A 173 -23.09 0.33 2.12
C ASP A 173 -21.71 -0.27 2.44
N ILE A 174 -21.66 -1.55 2.82
CA ILE A 174 -20.40 -2.25 3.05
C ILE A 174 -19.62 -2.45 1.75
N VAL A 175 -20.31 -2.80 0.64
CA VAL A 175 -19.68 -2.85 -0.70
C VAL A 175 -19.13 -1.48 -1.09
N ASN A 176 -19.92 -0.41 -0.95
CA ASN A 176 -19.42 0.94 -1.20
C ASN A 176 -18.23 1.30 -0.32
N HIS A 177 -18.26 0.90 0.95
CA HIS A 177 -17.15 1.14 1.87
C HIS A 177 -15.87 0.45 1.41
N SER A 178 -15.94 -0.80 0.92
CA SER A 178 -14.76 -1.51 0.41
C SER A 178 -14.10 -0.77 -0.77
N PHE A 179 -14.88 -0.05 -1.59
CA PHE A 179 -14.37 0.75 -2.71
C PHE A 179 -13.92 2.15 -2.31
N HIS A 180 -14.52 2.76 -1.30
CA HIS A 180 -14.34 4.19 -1.03
C HIS A 180 -13.77 4.53 0.34
N GLN A 181 -13.94 3.68 1.34
CA GLN A 181 -13.48 3.90 2.73
C GLN A 181 -13.52 5.39 3.15
N TRP A 182 -14.70 6.00 3.08
CA TRP A 182 -14.91 7.43 3.38
C TRP A 182 -14.02 8.38 2.54
N HIS A 183 -13.77 8.05 1.26
CA HIS A 183 -12.93 8.76 0.29
C HIS A 183 -11.40 8.54 0.44
N GLU A 184 -10.97 7.58 1.23
CA GLU A 184 -9.55 7.22 1.33
C GLU A 184 -9.14 6.27 0.20
N HIS A 185 -10.01 5.31 -0.19
CA HIS A 185 -9.76 4.46 -1.32
C HIS A 185 -10.14 5.16 -2.64
N ARG A 186 -9.27 5.06 -3.62
CA ARG A 186 -9.45 5.58 -4.97
C ARG A 186 -9.80 4.50 -5.97
N TRP A 187 -9.42 3.24 -5.68
CA TRP A 187 -9.62 2.12 -6.58
C TRP A 187 -9.80 0.80 -5.83
N GLY A 188 -10.67 -0.07 -6.35
CA GLY A 188 -10.85 -1.43 -5.86
C GLY A 188 -10.09 -2.44 -6.72
N TYR A 189 -9.56 -3.48 -6.08
CA TYR A 189 -8.76 -4.51 -6.73
C TYR A 189 -9.42 -5.88 -6.64
N ASP A 190 -9.25 -6.65 -7.72
CA ASP A 190 -9.40 -8.08 -7.79
C ASP A 190 -8.16 -8.69 -8.48
N VAL A 191 -8.16 -10.02 -8.66
CA VAL A 191 -7.02 -10.72 -9.30
C VAL A 191 -6.79 -10.26 -10.73
N GLU A 192 -7.88 -10.04 -11.50
CA GLU A 192 -7.80 -9.72 -12.91
C GLU A 192 -7.20 -8.34 -13.15
N ASN A 193 -7.77 -7.30 -12.52
CA ASN A 193 -7.28 -5.95 -12.73
C ASN A 193 -5.87 -5.74 -12.14
N LEU A 194 -5.57 -6.32 -10.96
CA LEU A 194 -4.24 -6.23 -10.37
C LEU A 194 -3.18 -6.91 -11.26
N THR A 195 -3.53 -8.06 -11.86
CA THR A 195 -2.66 -8.74 -12.84
C THR A 195 -2.41 -7.86 -14.07
N CYS A 196 -3.43 -7.14 -14.58
CA CYS A 196 -3.25 -6.20 -15.68
C CYS A 196 -2.26 -5.08 -15.33
N PHE A 197 -2.36 -4.48 -14.14
CA PHE A 197 -1.41 -3.47 -13.68
C PHE A 197 0.02 -4.02 -13.58
N LEU A 198 0.19 -5.21 -13.00
CA LEU A 198 1.50 -5.85 -12.84
C LEU A 198 2.13 -6.18 -14.18
N ASN A 199 1.37 -6.74 -15.12
CA ASN A 199 1.84 -7.00 -16.49
C ASN A 199 2.26 -5.71 -17.20
N GLY A 200 1.48 -4.64 -17.06
CA GLY A 200 1.80 -3.30 -17.58
C GLY A 200 3.09 -2.69 -17.00
N ALA A 201 3.50 -3.13 -15.81
CA ALA A 201 4.75 -2.73 -15.16
C ALA A 201 5.96 -3.62 -15.53
N GLY A 202 5.74 -4.72 -16.29
CA GLY A 202 6.78 -5.63 -16.76
C GLY A 202 6.86 -6.97 -16.03
N PHE A 203 6.04 -7.21 -15.01
CA PHE A 203 5.93 -8.52 -14.37
C PHE A 203 5.17 -9.49 -15.29
N SER A 204 5.52 -10.76 -15.23
CA SER A 204 4.90 -11.78 -16.08
C SER A 204 4.65 -13.11 -15.37
N ASP A 205 5.17 -13.26 -14.16
CA ASP A 205 4.88 -14.38 -13.26
C ASP A 205 4.09 -13.80 -12.08
N VAL A 206 2.78 -13.70 -12.28
CA VAL A 206 1.83 -13.16 -11.29
C VAL A 206 0.99 -14.32 -10.75
N THR A 207 1.00 -14.51 -9.45
CA THR A 207 0.29 -15.59 -8.77
C THR A 207 -0.46 -15.09 -7.55
N VAL A 208 -1.64 -15.64 -7.32
CA VAL A 208 -2.33 -15.50 -6.03
C VAL A 208 -1.60 -16.38 -5.02
N SER A 209 -1.36 -15.85 -3.84
CA SER A 209 -0.78 -16.58 -2.72
C SER A 209 -1.74 -16.61 -1.53
N ASP A 210 -1.44 -17.46 -0.56
CA ASP A 210 -2.21 -17.50 0.68
C ASP A 210 -1.67 -16.50 1.71
N TYR A 211 -2.54 -16.17 2.69
CA TYR A 211 -2.15 -15.46 3.89
C TYR A 211 -0.92 -16.11 4.55
N GLY A 212 0.05 -15.32 4.98
CA GLY A 212 1.26 -15.80 5.63
C GLY A 212 2.23 -16.58 4.74
N THR A 213 1.95 -16.74 3.43
CA THR A 213 2.75 -17.55 2.52
C THR A 213 3.40 -16.70 1.44
N SER A 214 4.72 -16.83 1.26
CA SER A 214 5.48 -16.10 0.25
C SER A 214 6.64 -16.93 -0.30
N ARG A 215 6.97 -16.74 -1.58
CA ARG A 215 8.18 -17.29 -2.23
C ARG A 215 9.46 -16.77 -1.58
N VAL A 216 9.44 -15.58 -0.99
CA VAL A 216 10.48 -15.01 -0.14
C VAL A 216 9.95 -14.98 1.28
N ALA A 217 10.27 -15.97 2.08
CA ALA A 217 9.67 -16.23 3.39
C ALA A 217 9.43 -14.98 4.28
N PRO A 218 10.37 -14.01 4.40
CA PRO A 218 10.12 -12.82 5.19
C PRO A 218 8.98 -11.91 4.68
N LEU A 219 8.56 -12.02 3.41
CA LEU A 219 7.45 -11.24 2.86
C LEU A 219 6.08 -11.74 3.32
N GLY A 220 5.98 -12.98 3.85
CA GLY A 220 4.75 -13.57 4.36
C GLY A 220 4.33 -13.07 5.76
N CYS A 221 4.87 -11.93 6.20
CA CYS A 221 4.52 -11.30 7.48
C CYS A 221 3.25 -10.44 7.38
N ASP A 222 2.17 -11.04 6.86
CA ASP A 222 0.89 -10.35 6.67
C ASP A 222 0.17 -10.11 7.99
N ARG A 223 -0.67 -9.08 8.06
CA ARG A 223 -1.41 -8.73 9.26
C ARG A 223 -2.67 -9.57 9.42
N ASP A 224 -2.87 -10.14 10.61
CA ASP A 224 -4.02 -11.00 10.93
C ASP A 224 -5.36 -10.30 10.71
N GLU A 225 -5.44 -9.02 11.05
CA GLU A 225 -6.64 -8.22 10.91
C GLU A 225 -7.10 -8.04 9.45
N HIS A 226 -6.20 -8.18 8.49
CA HIS A 226 -6.52 -8.05 7.07
C HIS A 226 -6.86 -9.39 6.41
N ALA A 227 -6.56 -10.53 7.06
CA ALA A 227 -6.70 -11.86 6.48
C ALA A 227 -8.11 -12.17 5.91
N PRO A 228 -9.22 -11.78 6.57
CA PRO A 228 -10.56 -12.15 6.09
C PRO A 228 -10.95 -11.54 4.75
N TYR A 229 -10.43 -10.35 4.40
CA TYR A 229 -10.92 -9.58 3.26
C TYR A 229 -9.85 -9.20 2.25
N SER A 230 -8.60 -9.63 2.45
CA SER A 230 -7.51 -9.26 1.55
C SER A 230 -7.26 -10.27 0.44
N LEU A 231 -6.79 -9.75 -0.67
CA LEU A 231 -6.18 -10.46 -1.79
C LEU A 231 -4.67 -10.38 -1.63
N TYR A 232 -4.02 -11.53 -1.74
CA TYR A 232 -2.56 -11.68 -1.69
C TYR A 232 -2.05 -12.06 -3.06
N VAL A 233 -1.19 -11.22 -3.65
CA VAL A 233 -0.61 -11.46 -4.97
C VAL A 233 0.90 -11.31 -4.92
N GLU A 234 1.59 -12.25 -5.56
CA GLU A 234 3.02 -12.16 -5.79
C GLU A 234 3.33 -12.03 -7.28
N ALA A 235 4.30 -11.18 -7.58
CA ALA A 235 4.83 -11.01 -8.92
C ALA A 235 6.37 -11.10 -8.89
N VAL A 236 6.94 -11.86 -9.83
CA VAL A 236 8.38 -12.08 -9.88
C VAL A 236 9.00 -11.29 -11.03
N LYS A 237 10.11 -10.60 -10.75
CA LYS A 237 10.91 -10.02 -11.82
C LYS A 237 11.66 -11.12 -12.58
N ARG A 238 11.48 -11.14 -13.89
CA ARG A 238 12.14 -12.16 -14.75
C ARG A 238 13.64 -12.19 -14.53
N MET A 239 14.18 -13.41 -14.49
CA MET A 239 15.62 -13.63 -14.72
C MET A 239 15.93 -13.22 -16.15
N HIS A 240 16.90 -12.34 -16.36
CA HIS A 240 17.44 -12.18 -17.69
C HIS A 240 18.14 -13.48 -18.06
N THR A 241 17.51 -14.25 -18.93
CA THR A 241 18.25 -15.32 -19.62
C THR A 241 19.18 -14.62 -20.62
N PRO A 242 20.49 -14.90 -20.61
CA PRO A 242 21.42 -14.31 -21.53
C PRO A 242 21.11 -14.70 -22.99
#